data_27f0671c69ecc3f1e1357b26f75cf79a
#
_entry.id   27f0671c69ecc3f1e1357b26f75cf79a
#
_cell.length_a   1.000
_cell.length_b   1.000
_cell.length_c   1.000
_cell.angle_alpha   90.00
_cell.angle_beta   90.00
_cell.angle_gamma   90.00
#
_symmetry.space_group_name_H-M   'P 1'
#
loop_
_entity.id
_entity.type
_entity.pdbx_description
1 polymer ?
#
loop_
_entity_poly.entity_id
_entity_poly.type
_entity_poly.pdbx_seq_one_letter_code
_entity_poly.pdbx_strand_id
1 'polypeptide(L)'
;EEKHPKVFGIQIGFTENNLFDSRADRCILDISGILHFKGTAILGKGTRISINPHGKLRFGNHFYNSAKMQIVCNNCIEIGDDCIISWDTLIMDTDLHETKNTRFGSINNKDGYIYIGHHVWLAARATILKDTRIGNGCIVGAGALVSGDFNEDNTLIAGVPASVRKYNIALNK
;
A
#
# COMPACT_ATOMS: atom_id res chain seq x y z
N GLU A 1 18.30 -8.85 -20.95
CA GLU A 1 16.95 -9.01 -21.53
C GLU A 1 16.02 -9.40 -20.37
N GLU A 2 15.18 -8.45 -19.93
CA GLU A 2 14.20 -8.68 -18.87
C GLU A 2 13.14 -9.67 -19.34
N LYS A 3 13.15 -10.87 -18.75
CA LYS A 3 12.06 -11.84 -18.87
C LYS A 3 10.94 -11.56 -17.88
N HIS A 4 10.39 -10.36 -17.89
CA HIS A 4 9.10 -10.17 -17.27
C HIS A 4 8.01 -10.50 -18.28
N PRO A 5 7.08 -11.42 -17.97
CA PRO A 5 5.97 -11.68 -18.87
C PRO A 5 5.22 -10.37 -19.13
N LYS A 6 4.98 -10.07 -20.39
CA LYS A 6 4.14 -8.89 -20.75
C LYS A 6 2.76 -9.10 -20.12
N VAL A 7 2.51 -8.38 -19.03
CA VAL A 7 1.21 -8.42 -18.35
C VAL A 7 0.25 -7.57 -19.14
N PHE A 8 -0.82 -8.18 -19.62
CA PHE A 8 -1.93 -7.49 -20.25
C PHE A 8 -3.09 -7.46 -19.25
N GLY A 9 -3.48 -6.27 -18.80
CA GLY A 9 -4.62 -6.10 -17.90
C GLY A 9 -4.29 -6.27 -16.41
N ILE A 10 -5.30 -6.71 -15.65
CA ILE A 10 -5.22 -6.90 -14.21
C ILE A 10 -5.13 -8.40 -13.91
N GLN A 11 -4.13 -8.81 -13.16
CA GLN A 11 -3.96 -10.18 -12.69
C GLN A 11 -4.13 -10.26 -11.17
N ILE A 12 -4.94 -11.21 -10.67
CA ILE A 12 -5.21 -11.37 -9.24
C ILE A 12 -4.95 -12.82 -8.83
N GLY A 13 -4.15 -13.01 -7.78
CA GLY A 13 -3.81 -14.32 -7.26
C GLY A 13 -2.68 -15.04 -7.99
N PHE A 14 -2.03 -14.37 -8.93
CA PHE A 14 -0.91 -14.92 -9.71
C PHE A 14 0.39 -14.31 -9.26
N THR A 15 1.26 -15.08 -8.65
CA THR A 15 2.65 -14.68 -8.38
C THR A 15 3.58 -15.88 -8.52
N GLU A 16 4.82 -15.62 -8.90
CA GLU A 16 5.89 -16.61 -8.94
C GLU A 16 6.54 -16.85 -7.57
N ASN A 17 6.04 -16.20 -6.51
CA ASN A 17 6.60 -16.33 -5.18
C ASN A 17 6.21 -17.67 -4.55
N ASN A 18 7.16 -18.59 -4.48
CA ASN A 18 6.97 -19.95 -3.97
C ASN A 18 6.93 -20.04 -2.43
N LEU A 19 7.05 -18.93 -1.70
CA LEU A 19 6.88 -18.89 -0.25
C LEU A 19 5.43 -19.05 0.20
N PHE A 20 4.47 -18.92 -0.72
CA PHE A 20 3.03 -18.91 -0.40
C PHE A 20 2.28 -20.02 -1.11
N ASP A 21 1.42 -20.71 -0.33
CA ASP A 21 0.61 -21.81 -0.86
C ASP A 21 -0.56 -21.26 -1.68
N SER A 22 -0.60 -21.63 -2.98
CA SER A 22 -1.68 -21.23 -3.87
C SER A 22 -3.05 -21.83 -3.52
N ARG A 23 -3.10 -22.88 -2.71
CA ARG A 23 -4.34 -23.52 -2.27
C ARG A 23 -4.91 -22.89 -1.00
N ALA A 24 -4.04 -22.39 -0.12
CA ALA A 24 -4.42 -21.81 1.18
C ALA A 24 -4.54 -20.28 1.13
N ASP A 25 -3.74 -19.60 0.31
CA ASP A 25 -3.66 -18.13 0.26
C ASP A 25 -4.65 -17.55 -0.76
N ARG A 26 -5.94 -17.55 -0.41
CA ARG A 26 -7.01 -16.98 -1.26
C ARG A 26 -6.97 -15.45 -1.26
N CYS A 27 -7.20 -14.86 -2.43
CA CYS A 27 -7.50 -13.44 -2.54
C CYS A 27 -8.95 -13.17 -2.10
N ILE A 28 -9.14 -12.04 -1.40
CA ILE A 28 -10.46 -11.57 -0.97
C ILE A 28 -10.60 -10.13 -1.46
N LEU A 29 -11.65 -9.88 -2.25
CA LEU A 29 -12.03 -8.55 -2.71
C LEU A 29 -13.45 -8.27 -2.23
N ASP A 30 -13.56 -7.43 -1.19
CA ASP A 30 -14.82 -6.93 -0.66
C ASP A 30 -14.94 -5.46 -1.04
N ILE A 31 -15.69 -5.16 -2.11
CA ILE A 31 -15.69 -3.85 -2.75
C ILE A 31 -17.11 -3.29 -2.76
N SER A 32 -17.37 -2.34 -1.85
CA SER A 32 -18.61 -1.56 -1.81
C SER A 32 -18.42 -0.13 -2.33
N GLY A 33 -17.18 0.34 -2.44
CA GLY A 33 -16.78 1.65 -2.97
C GLY A 33 -16.18 1.57 -4.38
N ILE A 34 -15.16 2.38 -4.64
CA ILE A 34 -14.52 2.49 -5.95
C ILE A 34 -13.14 1.86 -5.93
N LEU A 35 -12.94 0.86 -6.82
CA LEU A 35 -11.62 0.32 -7.15
C LEU A 35 -11.27 0.74 -8.58
N HIS A 36 -10.18 1.49 -8.75
CA HIS A 36 -9.74 1.99 -10.04
C HIS A 36 -8.29 1.56 -10.32
N PHE A 37 -8.06 1.03 -11.52
CA PHE A 37 -6.72 0.75 -12.07
C PHE A 37 -6.48 1.67 -13.26
N LYS A 38 -5.40 2.46 -13.23
CA LYS A 38 -4.99 3.32 -14.34
C LYS A 38 -4.43 2.53 -15.52
N GLY A 39 -3.84 1.38 -15.24
CA GLY A 39 -3.21 0.55 -16.26
C GLY A 39 -3.06 -0.90 -15.80
N THR A 40 -1.91 -1.51 -16.06
CA THR A 40 -1.65 -2.91 -15.68
C THR A 40 -1.37 -3.06 -14.19
N ALA A 41 -1.82 -4.18 -13.60
CA ALA A 41 -1.59 -4.49 -12.21
C ALA A 41 -1.46 -5.99 -11.96
N ILE A 42 -0.58 -6.37 -11.04
CA ILE A 42 -0.47 -7.71 -10.48
C ILE A 42 -0.74 -7.65 -8.99
N LEU A 43 -1.81 -8.28 -8.55
CA LEU A 43 -2.16 -8.51 -7.16
C LEU A 43 -1.81 -9.96 -6.81
N GLY A 44 -0.80 -10.15 -5.98
CA GLY A 44 -0.27 -11.47 -5.65
C GLY A 44 -1.22 -12.34 -4.82
N LYS A 45 -0.82 -13.59 -4.61
CA LYS A 45 -1.56 -14.58 -3.81
C LYS A 45 -1.88 -14.04 -2.41
N GLY A 46 -3.08 -14.33 -1.90
CA GLY A 46 -3.49 -13.95 -0.56
C GLY A 46 -3.77 -12.46 -0.38
N THR A 47 -3.79 -11.66 -1.45
CA THR A 47 -4.17 -10.25 -1.38
C THR A 47 -5.60 -10.10 -0.87
N ARG A 48 -5.79 -9.18 0.07
CA ARG A 48 -7.08 -8.87 0.68
C ARG A 48 -7.35 -7.37 0.57
N ILE A 49 -8.47 -7.01 -0.05
CA ILE A 49 -8.87 -5.62 -0.23
C ILE A 49 -10.31 -5.47 0.25
N SER A 50 -10.52 -4.57 1.21
CA SER A 50 -11.84 -4.14 1.64
C SER A 50 -12.01 -2.66 1.36
N ILE A 51 -13.02 -2.29 0.58
CA ILE A 51 -13.35 -0.91 0.22
C ILE A 51 -14.77 -0.63 0.67
N ASN A 52 -14.94 0.23 1.66
CA ASN A 52 -16.23 0.63 2.18
C ASN A 52 -16.97 1.57 1.19
N PRO A 53 -18.30 1.82 1.36
CA PRO A 53 -19.11 2.52 0.37
C PRO A 53 -18.60 3.90 -0.07
N HIS A 54 -17.87 4.62 0.78
CA HIS A 54 -17.28 5.93 0.46
C HIS A 54 -15.80 5.83 0.06
N GLY A 55 -15.19 4.64 0.19
CA GLY A 55 -13.79 4.40 -0.09
C GLY A 55 -13.46 4.49 -1.58
N LYS A 56 -12.30 5.05 -1.88
CA LYS A 56 -11.76 5.20 -3.24
C LYS A 56 -10.32 4.72 -3.25
N LEU A 57 -10.10 3.51 -3.78
CA LEU A 57 -8.77 2.94 -3.97
C LEU A 57 -8.34 3.07 -5.43
N ARG A 58 -7.20 3.73 -5.66
CA ARG A 58 -6.62 3.92 -6.99
C ARG A 58 -5.22 3.34 -7.07
N PHE A 59 -5.01 2.50 -8.07
CA PHE A 59 -3.70 1.99 -8.46
C PHE A 59 -3.23 2.67 -9.73
N GLY A 60 -1.99 3.12 -9.73
CA GLY A 60 -1.28 3.59 -10.91
C GLY A 60 -1.02 2.47 -11.93
N ASN A 61 -0.30 2.80 -12.98
CA ASN A 61 0.12 1.83 -14.00
C ASN A 61 1.30 0.98 -13.51
N HIS A 62 1.44 -0.26 -14.03
CA HIS A 62 2.50 -1.22 -13.71
C HIS A 62 2.62 -1.51 -12.20
N PHE A 63 1.47 -1.55 -11.52
CA PHE A 63 1.45 -1.89 -10.09
C PHE A 63 1.80 -3.37 -9.89
N TYR A 64 2.67 -3.65 -8.91
CA TYR A 64 3.06 -5.01 -8.57
C TYR A 64 2.98 -5.25 -7.06
N ASN A 65 2.25 -6.28 -6.66
CA ASN A 65 2.31 -6.84 -5.32
C ASN A 65 2.72 -8.30 -5.36
N SER A 66 3.70 -8.67 -4.56
CA SER A 66 4.21 -10.05 -4.55
C SER A 66 3.24 -11.05 -3.92
N ALA A 67 2.68 -10.76 -2.72
CA ALA A 67 1.70 -11.62 -2.04
C ALA A 67 1.12 -10.93 -0.79
N LYS A 68 -0.04 -11.40 -0.31
CA LYS A 68 -0.62 -11.14 1.02
C LYS A 68 -0.69 -9.66 1.41
N MET A 69 -0.78 -8.77 0.45
CA MET A 69 -1.08 -7.37 0.72
C MET A 69 -2.49 -7.25 1.30
N GLN A 70 -2.65 -6.41 2.30
CA GLN A 70 -3.94 -6.09 2.91
C GLN A 70 -4.21 -4.60 2.75
N ILE A 71 -5.38 -4.25 2.22
CA ILE A 71 -5.84 -2.87 2.09
C ILE A 71 -7.21 -2.73 2.73
N VAL A 72 -7.37 -1.73 3.60
CA VAL A 72 -8.65 -1.29 4.14
C VAL A 72 -8.83 0.18 3.74
N CYS A 73 -9.83 0.46 2.92
CA CYS A 73 -10.09 1.78 2.36
C CYS A 73 -11.49 2.28 2.72
N ASN A 74 -11.55 3.25 3.62
CA ASN A 74 -12.79 3.90 4.02
C ASN A 74 -13.01 5.24 3.33
N ASN A 75 -11.93 5.94 2.96
CA ASN A 75 -11.98 7.28 2.37
C ASN A 75 -11.19 7.32 1.06
N CYS A 76 -9.85 7.43 1.12
CA CYS A 76 -9.06 7.57 -0.10
C CYS A 76 -7.64 7.01 0.05
N ILE A 77 -7.29 6.04 -0.81
CA ILE A 77 -5.93 5.52 -0.95
C ILE A 77 -5.53 5.65 -2.42
N GLU A 78 -4.46 6.37 -2.67
CA GLU A 78 -3.87 6.54 -4.00
C GLU A 78 -2.45 6.01 -4.03
N ILE A 79 -2.16 5.10 -4.96
CA ILE A 79 -0.84 4.52 -5.18
C ILE A 79 -0.41 4.85 -6.61
N GLY A 80 0.76 5.46 -6.75
CA GLY A 80 1.30 5.92 -8.03
C GLY A 80 1.72 4.81 -8.98
N ASP A 81 2.28 5.22 -10.11
CA ASP A 81 2.76 4.32 -11.15
C ASP A 81 4.05 3.60 -10.71
N ASP A 82 4.30 2.40 -11.24
CA ASP A 82 5.53 1.61 -11.07
C ASP A 82 5.87 1.27 -9.61
N CYS A 83 4.85 1.17 -8.75
CA CYS A 83 5.03 0.80 -7.35
C CYS A 83 5.17 -0.70 -7.15
N ILE A 84 6.05 -1.08 -6.23
CA ILE A 84 6.29 -2.46 -5.82
C ILE A 84 5.91 -2.63 -4.35
N ILE A 85 4.99 -3.54 -4.07
CA ILE A 85 4.57 -3.88 -2.71
C ILE A 85 4.99 -5.30 -2.41
N SER A 86 5.84 -5.48 -1.41
CA SER A 86 6.25 -6.80 -0.93
C SER A 86 5.14 -7.46 -0.11
N TRP A 87 5.40 -8.66 0.38
CA TRP A 87 4.41 -9.49 1.07
C TRP A 87 4.08 -9.02 2.49
N ASP A 88 2.90 -9.40 2.98
CA ASP A 88 2.37 -9.13 4.32
C ASP A 88 2.30 -7.62 4.65
N THR A 89 2.19 -6.76 3.65
CA THR A 89 2.06 -5.31 3.83
C THR A 89 0.62 -4.95 4.17
N LEU A 90 0.43 -4.06 5.15
CA LEU A 90 -0.87 -3.49 5.50
C LEU A 90 -0.92 -2.01 5.12
N ILE A 91 -1.98 -1.60 4.42
CA ILE A 91 -2.29 -0.21 4.07
C ILE A 91 -3.71 0.09 4.52
N MET A 92 -3.91 1.02 5.45
CA MET A 92 -5.26 1.35 5.93
C MET A 92 -5.41 2.84 6.24
N ASP A 93 -6.43 3.45 5.66
CA ASP A 93 -6.75 4.87 5.81
C ASP A 93 -7.76 5.15 6.94
N THR A 94 -7.98 4.19 7.82
CA THR A 94 -8.99 4.27 8.88
C THR A 94 -8.51 3.62 10.17
N ASP A 95 -8.94 4.15 11.31
CA ASP A 95 -8.81 3.50 12.62
C ASP A 95 -10.01 2.57 12.91
N LEU A 96 -10.98 2.50 11.99
CA LEU A 96 -12.28 1.80 12.12
C LEU A 96 -13.17 2.33 13.27
N HIS A 97 -12.60 2.95 14.27
CA HIS A 97 -13.27 3.47 15.45
C HIS A 97 -12.96 4.94 15.69
N GLU A 98 -13.97 5.72 16.06
CA GLU A 98 -13.77 7.08 16.53
C GLU A 98 -13.16 7.06 17.94
N THR A 99 -12.23 7.99 18.17
CA THR A 99 -11.66 8.21 19.49
C THR A 99 -12.03 9.59 20.00
N LYS A 100 -12.25 9.72 21.31
CA LYS A 100 -12.59 10.98 21.97
C LYS A 100 -11.47 11.42 22.90
N ASN A 101 -11.05 12.66 22.74
CA ASN A 101 -10.19 13.28 23.73
C ASN A 101 -10.97 13.48 25.05
N THR A 102 -10.57 12.77 26.09
CA THR A 102 -11.30 12.79 27.38
C THR A 102 -11.20 14.13 28.11
N ARG A 103 -10.18 14.93 27.82
CA ARG A 103 -9.96 16.25 28.45
C ARG A 103 -10.75 17.36 27.75
N PHE A 104 -10.82 17.35 26.42
CA PHE A 104 -11.42 18.42 25.63
C PHE A 104 -12.72 18.02 24.96
N GLY A 105 -13.10 16.76 25.03
CA GLY A 105 -14.34 16.24 24.43
C GLY A 105 -14.35 16.19 22.91
N SER A 106 -13.26 16.57 22.24
CA SER A 106 -13.14 16.51 20.79
C SER A 106 -13.11 15.06 20.30
N ILE A 107 -13.79 14.79 19.18
CA ILE A 107 -13.77 13.49 18.50
C ILE A 107 -12.70 13.57 17.41
N ASN A 108 -11.80 12.59 17.39
CA ASN A 108 -10.82 12.43 16.33
C ASN A 108 -11.47 11.71 15.14
N ASN A 109 -11.21 12.22 13.94
CA ASN A 109 -11.68 11.56 12.73
C ASN A 109 -11.05 10.17 12.62
N LYS A 110 -11.90 9.17 12.42
CA LYS A 110 -11.45 7.77 12.24
C LYS A 110 -10.84 7.54 10.86
N ASP A 111 -11.29 8.27 9.84
CA ASP A 111 -10.91 8.08 8.45
C ASP A 111 -9.98 9.20 8.00
N GLY A 112 -8.95 8.85 7.26
CA GLY A 112 -7.98 9.78 6.72
C GLY A 112 -7.76 9.55 5.23
N TYR A 113 -6.56 9.82 4.74
CA TYR A 113 -6.14 9.51 3.37
C TYR A 113 -4.74 8.92 3.37
N ILE A 114 -4.40 8.22 2.27
CA ILE A 114 -3.04 7.75 2.01
C ILE A 114 -2.68 8.09 0.57
N TYR A 115 -1.52 8.71 0.40
CA TYR A 115 -0.92 8.95 -0.90
C TYR A 115 0.47 8.33 -0.94
N ILE A 116 0.69 7.43 -1.90
CA ILE A 116 1.98 6.81 -2.20
C ILE A 116 2.38 7.25 -3.60
N GLY A 117 3.50 7.93 -3.72
CA GLY A 117 4.02 8.48 -4.98
C GLY A 117 4.37 7.41 -6.01
N HIS A 118 4.98 7.83 -7.10
CA HIS A 118 5.44 6.93 -8.17
C HIS A 118 6.75 6.25 -7.81
N HIS A 119 7.02 5.05 -8.38
CA HIS A 119 8.27 4.31 -8.20
C HIS A 119 8.61 3.99 -6.75
N VAL A 120 7.60 3.84 -5.87
CA VAL A 120 7.78 3.54 -4.46
C VAL A 120 7.89 2.03 -4.25
N TRP A 121 8.83 1.61 -3.40
CA TRP A 121 8.92 0.25 -2.92
C TRP A 121 8.54 0.15 -1.44
N LEU A 122 7.47 -0.56 -1.13
CA LEU A 122 7.14 -0.98 0.23
C LEU A 122 7.70 -2.38 0.46
N ALA A 123 8.70 -2.49 1.35
CA ALA A 123 9.29 -3.78 1.70
C ALA A 123 8.35 -4.60 2.60
N ALA A 124 8.67 -5.88 2.79
CA ALA A 124 7.82 -6.84 3.48
C ALA A 124 7.38 -6.37 4.87
N ARG A 125 6.10 -6.60 5.20
CA ARG A 125 5.50 -6.29 6.51
C ARG A 125 5.49 -4.79 6.84
N ALA A 126 5.67 -3.90 5.88
CA ALA A 126 5.46 -2.48 6.13
C ALA A 126 3.98 -2.23 6.44
N THR A 127 3.73 -1.31 7.38
CA THR A 127 2.38 -0.87 7.76
C THR A 127 2.26 0.61 7.48
N ILE A 128 1.31 0.97 6.61
CA ILE A 128 1.02 2.36 6.22
C ILE A 128 -0.34 2.73 6.80
N LEU A 129 -0.35 3.70 7.69
CA LEU A 129 -1.56 4.14 8.38
C LEU A 129 -2.13 5.41 7.76
N LYS A 130 -3.34 5.77 8.17
CA LYS A 130 -4.05 6.97 7.72
C LYS A 130 -3.22 8.24 7.85
N ASP A 131 -3.57 9.24 7.08
CA ASP A 131 -2.91 10.55 7.01
C ASP A 131 -1.42 10.45 6.65
N THR A 132 -1.10 9.48 5.77
CA THR A 132 0.27 9.26 5.28
C THR A 132 0.43 9.74 3.86
N ARG A 133 1.53 10.45 3.62
CA ARG A 133 2.00 10.84 2.30
C ARG A 133 3.46 10.40 2.10
N ILE A 134 3.74 9.69 1.01
CA ILE A 134 5.08 9.22 0.65
C ILE A 134 5.44 9.78 -0.72
N GLY A 135 6.60 10.42 -0.82
CA GLY A 135 7.17 10.99 -2.05
C GLY A 135 7.52 9.96 -3.10
N ASN A 136 7.91 10.41 -4.28
CA ASN A 136 8.30 9.53 -5.38
C ASN A 136 9.66 8.86 -5.12
N GLY A 137 9.86 7.67 -5.67
CA GLY A 137 11.13 6.94 -5.59
C GLY A 137 11.54 6.51 -4.19
N CYS A 138 10.65 6.65 -3.19
CA CYS A 138 10.94 6.26 -1.83
C CYS A 138 10.97 4.75 -1.62
N ILE A 139 11.75 4.33 -0.64
CA ILE A 139 11.81 2.94 -0.17
C ILE A 139 11.32 2.92 1.27
N VAL A 140 10.29 2.13 1.56
CA VAL A 140 9.84 1.85 2.93
C VAL A 140 10.45 0.53 3.38
N GLY A 141 11.25 0.59 4.44
CA GLY A 141 11.96 -0.58 4.98
C GLY A 141 11.02 -1.65 5.55
N ALA A 142 11.51 -2.89 5.59
CA ALA A 142 10.72 -4.01 6.11
C ALA A 142 10.30 -3.78 7.56
N GLY A 143 9.03 -4.08 7.88
CA GLY A 143 8.45 -3.91 9.21
C GLY A 143 8.28 -2.46 9.67
N ALA A 144 8.46 -1.46 8.80
CA ALA A 144 8.27 -0.07 9.18
C ALA A 144 6.80 0.23 9.49
N LEU A 145 6.57 1.08 10.52
CA LEU A 145 5.27 1.65 10.84
C LEU A 145 5.25 3.12 10.42
N VAL A 146 4.55 3.41 9.34
CA VAL A 146 4.55 4.72 8.67
C VAL A 146 3.23 5.44 8.90
N SER A 147 3.31 6.65 9.46
CA SER A 147 2.18 7.57 9.65
C SER A 147 2.71 8.99 9.58
N GLY A 148 2.06 9.87 8.79
CA GLY A 148 2.43 11.26 8.59
C GLY A 148 3.13 11.53 7.25
N ASP A 149 3.75 12.71 7.14
CA ASP A 149 4.28 13.24 5.89
C ASP A 149 5.75 12.88 5.66
N PHE A 150 6.01 12.16 4.59
CA PHE A 150 7.33 11.80 4.04
C PHE A 150 7.43 12.27 2.58
N ASN A 151 7.22 13.58 2.36
CA ASN A 151 7.07 14.16 1.02
C ASN A 151 8.37 14.29 0.22
N GLU A 152 9.53 14.09 0.85
CA GLU A 152 10.80 14.17 0.17
C GLU A 152 11.05 12.93 -0.69
N ASP A 153 11.29 13.15 -1.97
CA ASP A 153 11.51 12.09 -2.94
C ASP A 153 12.84 11.35 -2.69
N ASN A 154 12.94 10.11 -3.16
CA ASN A 154 14.15 9.29 -3.15
C ASN A 154 14.75 9.12 -1.73
N THR A 155 13.89 8.83 -0.75
CA THR A 155 14.30 8.60 0.63
C THR A 155 14.08 7.16 1.08
N LEU A 156 14.89 6.68 2.03
CA LEU A 156 14.64 5.46 2.79
C LEU A 156 13.91 5.82 4.09
N ILE A 157 12.70 5.34 4.23
CA ILE A 157 11.81 5.50 5.37
C ILE A 157 11.78 4.18 6.15
N ALA A 158 12.21 4.14 7.41
CA ALA A 158 12.25 2.88 8.16
C ALA A 158 12.14 3.10 9.68
N GLY A 159 11.75 2.03 10.38
CA GLY A 159 11.63 2.00 11.85
C GLY A 159 10.18 1.97 12.35
N VAL A 160 10.03 1.88 13.69
CA VAL A 160 8.75 1.86 14.43
C VAL A 160 8.88 2.80 15.64
N PRO A 161 8.29 4.01 15.57
CA PRO A 161 7.69 4.67 14.40
C PRO A 161 8.76 4.96 13.31
N ALA A 162 8.30 5.05 12.06
CA ALA A 162 9.19 5.29 10.92
C ALA A 162 9.74 6.72 10.90
N SER A 163 10.96 6.86 10.37
CA SER A 163 11.59 8.15 10.07
C SER A 163 12.48 8.02 8.83
N VAL A 164 12.83 9.13 8.20
CA VAL A 164 13.80 9.13 7.11
C VAL A 164 15.18 8.70 7.64
N ARG A 165 15.76 7.69 7.00
CA ARG A 165 17.06 7.09 7.37
C ARG A 165 18.17 7.43 6.38
N LYS A 166 17.81 7.59 5.11
CA LYS A 166 18.75 7.94 4.04
C LYS A 166 18.06 8.81 3.02
N TYR A 167 18.84 9.63 2.36
CA TYR A 167 18.43 10.49 1.26
C TYR A 167 19.14 10.07 -0.04
N ASN A 168 18.63 10.50 -1.16
CA ASN A 168 19.20 10.23 -2.50
C ASN A 168 19.39 8.73 -2.77
N ILE A 169 18.40 7.93 -2.40
CA ILE A 169 18.38 6.50 -2.62
C ILE A 169 17.21 6.15 -3.54
N ALA A 170 17.42 5.24 -4.46
CA ALA A 170 16.38 4.72 -5.34
C ALA A 170 16.52 3.21 -5.51
N LEU A 171 15.41 2.55 -5.86
CA LEU A 171 15.42 1.15 -6.28
C LEU A 171 16.12 1.07 -7.65
N ASN A 172 17.20 0.31 -7.75
CA ASN A 172 17.82 -0.01 -9.03
C ASN A 172 17.01 -1.15 -9.68
N LYS A 173 16.34 -0.85 -10.77
CA LYS A 173 15.52 -1.79 -11.57
C LYS A 173 16.36 -2.39 -12.69
#